data_5382ff7cfe207e89768ed119c504b9cf
#
_entry.id   5382ff7cfe207e89768ed119c504b9cf
#
_cell.length_a   1.000
_cell.length_b   1.000
_cell.length_c   1.000
_cell.angle_alpha   90.00
_cell.angle_beta   90.00
_cell.angle_gamma   90.00
#
_symmetry.space_group_name_H-M   'P 1'
#
loop_
_entity.id
_entity.type
_entity.pdbx_description
1 polymer ?
#
loop_
_entity_poly.entity_id
_entity_poly.type
_entity_poly.pdbx_seq_one_letter_code
_entity_poly.pdbx_strand_id
1 'polypeptide(L)'
;MTDTRGILFPSRLPTFHRVLPPASLEPLVRWFWHPRWQLAPGKASRQEILPFPASNLVVSPDGVVLAGPTTRVAHRELSGSGWALGALLRPAGLASLSTEPWRLRDREEPIHAPELAARVNEALEDEGEEGRLRAVEVMATWLTQRLAPPDAAGLAANELEDLVARERTVVRVDQLAQLLGVSVRTLQRRTRRHVGLTPVALVRRYRLQEAAQRVRDGETGLAEIA
;
A
#
# COMPACT_ATOMS: atom_id res chain seq x y z
N MET A 1 -5.92 13.70 12.69
CA MET A 1 -6.55 12.37 12.88
C MET A 1 -5.75 11.38 12.04
N THR A 2 -5.08 10.42 12.67
CA THR A 2 -4.17 9.49 11.98
C THR A 2 -5.01 8.48 11.21
N ASP A 3 -4.88 8.42 9.87
CA ASP A 3 -5.55 7.41 9.05
C ASP A 3 -4.94 6.02 9.33
N THR A 4 -5.72 5.14 9.96
CA THR A 4 -5.32 3.79 10.37
C THR A 4 -5.85 2.69 9.44
N ARG A 5 -6.42 3.04 8.29
CA ARG A 5 -6.87 2.05 7.29
C ARG A 5 -5.74 1.10 6.91
N GLY A 6 -6.06 -0.18 6.78
CA GLY A 6 -5.07 -1.24 6.52
C GLY A 6 -4.54 -1.94 7.76
N ILE A 7 -4.70 -1.37 8.95
CA ILE A 7 -4.31 -1.99 10.22
C ILE A 7 -5.58 -2.46 10.93
N LEU A 8 -5.71 -3.76 11.23
CA LEU A 8 -6.91 -4.27 11.91
C LEU A 8 -6.95 -3.88 13.39
N PHE A 9 -5.80 -3.90 14.06
CA PHE A 9 -5.70 -3.61 15.49
C PHE A 9 -4.63 -2.52 15.76
N PRO A 10 -4.91 -1.24 15.43
CA PRO A 10 -3.93 -0.16 15.55
C PRO A 10 -3.44 0.06 16.98
N SER A 11 -4.25 -0.27 18.00
CA SER A 11 -3.87 -0.16 19.41
C SER A 11 -2.75 -1.13 19.84
N ARG A 12 -2.44 -2.13 19.02
CA ARG A 12 -1.37 -3.10 19.29
C ARG A 12 -0.03 -2.71 18.66
N LEU A 13 0.00 -1.67 17.83
CA LEU A 13 1.23 -1.16 17.23
C LEU A 13 1.84 -0.11 18.16
N PRO A 14 3.14 -0.16 18.43
CA PRO A 14 3.79 0.86 19.25
C PRO A 14 3.73 2.24 18.57
N THR A 15 4.05 2.33 17.27
CA THR A 15 3.92 3.57 16.48
C THR A 15 3.61 3.22 15.03
N PHE A 16 2.81 4.08 14.38
CA PHE A 16 2.56 3.99 12.95
C PHE A 16 2.32 5.39 12.38
N HIS A 17 3.12 5.77 11.40
CA HIS A 17 3.04 7.09 10.77
C HIS A 17 2.79 6.95 9.27
N ARG A 18 2.06 7.94 8.72
CA ARG A 18 1.91 8.14 7.28
C ARG A 18 2.38 9.52 6.90
N VAL A 19 3.04 9.60 5.74
CA VAL A 19 3.53 10.85 5.16
C VAL A 19 3.06 10.89 3.71
N LEU A 20 2.52 12.01 3.29
CA LEU A 20 2.12 12.21 1.89
C LEU A 20 3.36 12.35 1.00
N PRO A 21 3.31 11.90 -0.25
CA PRO A 21 4.40 12.07 -1.18
C PRO A 21 4.53 13.56 -1.60
N PRO A 22 5.71 13.99 -2.05
CA PRO A 22 5.85 15.27 -2.74
C PRO A 22 5.03 15.25 -4.04
N ALA A 23 4.64 16.44 -4.52
CA ALA A 23 3.75 16.61 -5.68
C ALA A 23 4.24 15.83 -6.92
N SER A 24 5.55 15.74 -7.14
CA SER A 24 6.14 14.98 -8.26
C SER A 24 5.87 13.48 -8.21
N LEU A 25 5.64 12.92 -7.02
CA LEU A 25 5.37 11.50 -6.82
C LEU A 25 3.88 11.19 -6.57
N GLU A 26 3.01 12.17 -6.40
CA GLU A 26 1.57 11.93 -6.16
C GLU A 26 0.90 11.01 -7.20
N PRO A 27 1.25 11.07 -8.49
CA PRO A 27 0.68 10.14 -9.47
C PRO A 27 1.21 8.70 -9.35
N LEU A 28 2.31 8.48 -8.61
CA LEU A 28 3.05 7.22 -8.56
C LEU A 28 3.00 6.55 -7.19
N VAL A 29 2.90 7.36 -6.13
CA VAL A 29 2.87 6.94 -4.72
C VAL A 29 1.65 7.54 -4.03
N ARG A 30 0.92 6.74 -3.29
CA ARG A 30 -0.25 7.22 -2.54
C ARG A 30 0.15 7.83 -1.20
N TRP A 31 1.03 7.18 -0.45
CA TRP A 31 1.67 7.66 0.78
C TRP A 31 2.88 6.80 1.12
N PHE A 32 3.74 7.34 1.97
CA PHE A 32 4.73 6.58 2.72
C PHE A 32 4.15 6.16 4.05
N TRP A 33 4.61 5.02 4.59
CA TRP A 33 4.20 4.53 5.90
C TRP A 33 5.40 3.95 6.65
N HIS A 34 5.43 4.18 7.97
CA HIS A 34 6.54 3.78 8.83
C HIS A 34 6.00 3.25 10.17
N PRO A 35 5.98 1.93 10.40
CA PRO A 35 5.86 1.34 11.73
C PRO A 35 7.23 1.22 12.39
N ARG A 36 7.26 1.42 13.70
CA ARG A 36 8.40 1.12 14.57
C ARG A 36 7.89 0.41 15.80
N TRP A 37 8.61 -0.63 16.24
CA TRP A 37 8.23 -1.39 17.43
C TRP A 37 9.44 -1.66 18.30
N GLN A 38 9.16 -1.76 19.61
CA GLN A 38 10.10 -2.19 20.64
C GLN A 38 9.35 -3.06 21.62
N LEU A 39 9.63 -4.34 21.63
CA LEU A 39 9.00 -5.33 22.50
C LEU A 39 9.99 -5.81 23.54
N ALA A 40 9.51 -6.09 24.74
CA ALA A 40 10.33 -6.65 25.79
C ALA A 40 10.95 -8.01 25.36
N PRO A 41 12.12 -8.37 25.87
CA PRO A 41 12.74 -9.66 25.57
C PRO A 41 11.78 -10.84 25.77
N GLY A 42 11.74 -11.76 24.78
CA GLY A 42 10.87 -12.92 24.80
C GLY A 42 9.38 -12.66 24.52
N LYS A 43 9.00 -11.39 24.23
CA LYS A 43 7.64 -11.05 23.79
C LYS A 43 7.58 -10.99 22.28
N ALA A 44 6.48 -11.52 21.74
CA ALA A 44 6.12 -11.38 20.33
C ALA A 44 4.73 -10.75 20.21
N SER A 45 4.49 -10.02 19.14
CA SER A 45 3.19 -9.43 18.82
C SER A 45 2.79 -9.80 17.41
N ARG A 46 1.71 -10.57 17.28
CA ARG A 46 1.15 -10.92 15.97
C ARG A 46 0.27 -9.78 15.48
N GLN A 47 0.66 -9.20 14.35
CA GLN A 47 -0.10 -8.15 13.68
C GLN A 47 -0.94 -8.75 12.56
N GLU A 48 -2.23 -8.43 12.56
CA GLU A 48 -3.13 -8.74 11.46
C GLU A 48 -3.31 -7.49 10.63
N ILE A 49 -2.92 -7.58 9.38
CA ILE A 49 -2.97 -6.46 8.44
C ILE A 49 -4.02 -6.78 7.40
N LEU A 50 -4.96 -5.85 7.21
CA LEU A 50 -5.85 -5.85 6.07
C LEU A 50 -5.22 -5.01 4.95
N PRO A 51 -4.47 -5.61 4.02
CA PRO A 51 -3.70 -4.85 3.06
C PRO A 51 -4.60 -4.11 2.09
N PHE A 52 -4.15 -2.95 1.63
CA PHE A 52 -4.71 -2.30 0.46
C PHE A 52 -4.51 -3.16 -0.78
N PRO A 53 -5.39 -3.07 -1.78
CA PRO A 53 -5.21 -3.76 -3.06
C PRO A 53 -4.16 -3.06 -3.94
N ALA A 54 -2.98 -2.83 -3.38
CA ALA A 54 -1.88 -2.10 -3.97
C ALA A 54 -0.56 -2.78 -3.63
N SER A 55 0.48 -2.51 -4.42
CA SER A 55 1.84 -2.94 -4.14
C SER A 55 2.56 -1.94 -3.26
N ASN A 56 3.59 -2.41 -2.57
CA ASN A 56 4.43 -1.60 -1.72
C ASN A 56 5.91 -1.85 -2.06
N LEU A 57 6.69 -0.77 -2.16
CA LEU A 57 8.14 -0.87 -2.01
C LEU A 57 8.44 -0.76 -0.52
N VAL A 58 9.09 -1.75 0.05
CA VAL A 58 9.36 -1.82 1.49
C VAL A 58 10.85 -1.93 1.75
N VAL A 59 11.36 -1.07 2.61
CA VAL A 59 12.72 -1.12 3.16
C VAL A 59 12.63 -1.55 4.61
N SER A 60 13.45 -2.49 5.01
CA SER A 60 13.59 -2.97 6.39
C SER A 60 15.06 -3.31 6.66
N PRO A 61 15.45 -3.65 7.89
CA PRO A 61 16.80 -4.16 8.16
C PRO A 61 17.20 -5.37 7.30
N ASP A 62 16.24 -6.16 6.83
CA ASP A 62 16.47 -7.34 6.00
C ASP A 62 16.71 -7.00 4.51
N GLY A 63 16.51 -5.73 4.11
CA GLY A 63 16.72 -5.25 2.74
C GLY A 63 15.52 -4.57 2.13
N VAL A 64 15.44 -4.60 0.80
CA VAL A 64 14.38 -3.94 0.01
C VAL A 64 13.58 -4.97 -0.75
N VAL A 65 12.25 -4.89 -0.65
CA VAL A 65 11.34 -5.79 -1.38
C VAL A 65 10.23 -5.01 -2.08
N LEU A 66 9.80 -5.51 -3.22
CA LEU A 66 8.55 -5.11 -3.88
C LEU A 66 7.48 -6.13 -3.49
N ALA A 67 6.65 -5.75 -2.54
CA ALA A 67 5.51 -6.56 -2.09
C ALA A 67 4.30 -6.29 -3.00
N GLY A 68 3.80 -7.33 -3.63
CA GLY A 68 2.63 -7.25 -4.50
C GLY A 68 1.32 -7.13 -3.74
N PRO A 69 0.21 -6.88 -4.46
CA PRO A 69 -1.10 -6.82 -3.86
C PRO A 69 -1.49 -8.21 -3.33
N THR A 70 -1.96 -8.26 -2.09
CA THR A 70 -2.40 -9.53 -1.50
C THR A 70 -3.91 -9.69 -1.54
N THR A 71 -4.35 -10.94 -1.77
CA THR A 71 -5.76 -11.33 -1.75
C THR A 71 -6.18 -11.90 -0.39
N ARG A 72 -5.26 -12.01 0.56
CA ARG A 72 -5.46 -12.59 1.89
C ARG A 72 -5.21 -11.55 2.98
N VAL A 73 -5.63 -11.85 4.19
CA VAL A 73 -5.16 -11.14 5.39
C VAL A 73 -3.67 -11.47 5.56
N ALA A 74 -2.87 -10.43 5.73
CA ALA A 74 -1.45 -10.62 6.01
C ALA A 74 -1.22 -10.68 7.52
N HIS A 75 -0.29 -11.53 7.91
CA HIS A 75 0.16 -11.65 9.29
C HIS A 75 1.63 -11.28 9.37
N ARG A 76 1.99 -10.47 10.34
CA ARG A 76 3.39 -10.17 10.66
C ARG A 76 3.61 -10.44 12.14
N GLU A 77 4.61 -11.23 12.46
CA GLU A 77 5.05 -11.46 13.82
C GLU A 77 6.18 -10.49 14.13
N LEU A 78 5.97 -9.64 15.11
CA LEU A 78 6.96 -8.67 15.57
C LEU A 78 7.61 -9.20 16.82
N SER A 79 8.94 -9.12 16.90
CA SER A 79 9.73 -9.47 18.08
C SER A 79 10.87 -8.46 18.26
N GLY A 80 11.35 -8.30 19.49
CA GLY A 80 12.43 -7.36 19.78
C GLY A 80 12.12 -5.93 19.33
N SER A 81 13.14 -5.26 18.79
CA SER A 81 13.03 -3.92 18.21
C SER A 81 13.17 -3.99 16.69
N GLY A 82 12.42 -3.16 15.97
CA GLY A 82 12.50 -3.11 14.54
C GLY A 82 11.67 -1.98 13.92
N TRP A 83 11.83 -1.83 12.63
CA TRP A 83 11.12 -0.84 11.82
C TRP A 83 10.92 -1.36 10.39
N ALA A 84 9.99 -0.73 9.67
CA ALA A 84 9.90 -0.80 8.22
C ALA A 84 9.54 0.57 7.67
N LEU A 85 9.97 0.88 6.46
CA LEU A 85 9.54 2.05 5.69
C LEU A 85 8.97 1.56 4.38
N GLY A 86 7.72 1.92 4.09
CA GLY A 86 7.07 1.51 2.85
C GLY A 86 6.52 2.68 2.05
N ALA A 87 6.54 2.54 0.72
CA ALA A 87 5.80 3.37 -0.21
C ALA A 87 4.63 2.57 -0.77
N LEU A 88 3.40 2.98 -0.50
CA LEU A 88 2.21 2.41 -1.14
C LEU A 88 2.13 2.96 -2.57
N LEU A 89 2.38 2.10 -3.54
CA LEU A 89 2.43 2.48 -4.95
C LEU A 89 1.01 2.62 -5.51
N ARG A 90 0.82 3.63 -6.34
CA ARG A 90 -0.35 3.71 -7.21
C ARG A 90 -0.16 2.79 -8.44
N PRO A 91 -1.22 2.44 -9.16
CA PRO A 91 -1.12 1.60 -10.36
C PRO A 91 -0.08 2.09 -11.38
N ALA A 92 0.03 3.40 -11.59
CA ALA A 92 1.03 3.99 -12.48
C ALA A 92 2.46 3.81 -11.95
N GLY A 93 2.68 3.90 -10.64
CA GLY A 93 3.99 3.70 -10.02
C GLY A 93 4.44 2.25 -10.09
N LEU A 94 3.53 1.31 -9.86
CA LEU A 94 3.83 -0.12 -9.97
C LEU A 94 4.26 -0.50 -11.40
N ALA A 95 3.61 0.07 -12.41
CA ALA A 95 3.92 -0.22 -13.81
C ALA A 95 5.37 0.17 -14.20
N SER A 96 5.99 1.10 -13.48
CA SER A 96 7.40 1.48 -13.67
C SER A 96 8.39 0.52 -13.01
N LEU A 97 7.96 -0.23 -11.98
CA LEU A 97 8.80 -1.18 -11.26
C LEU A 97 8.61 -2.63 -11.71
N SER A 98 7.47 -2.96 -12.30
CA SER A 98 7.15 -4.31 -12.76
C SER A 98 6.40 -4.28 -14.08
N THR A 99 6.87 -5.04 -15.07
CA THR A 99 6.19 -5.25 -16.35
C THR A 99 5.06 -6.26 -16.24
N GLU A 100 5.05 -7.08 -15.18
CA GLU A 100 4.09 -8.15 -14.96
C GLU A 100 3.47 -8.11 -13.54
N PRO A 101 2.75 -7.03 -13.17
CA PRO A 101 2.18 -6.86 -11.82
C PRO A 101 1.35 -8.03 -11.32
N TRP A 102 0.72 -8.79 -12.21
CA TRP A 102 -0.08 -9.98 -11.84
C TRP A 102 0.75 -11.14 -11.28
N ARG A 103 2.06 -11.18 -11.54
CA ARG A 103 2.97 -12.19 -10.97
C ARG A 103 3.33 -11.88 -9.54
N LEU A 104 3.24 -10.60 -9.16
CA LEU A 104 3.50 -10.14 -7.78
C LEU A 104 2.33 -10.47 -6.83
N ARG A 105 1.16 -10.89 -7.33
CA ARG A 105 0.01 -11.19 -6.47
C ARG A 105 0.36 -12.24 -5.42
N ASP A 106 0.14 -11.89 -4.15
CA ASP A 106 0.46 -12.70 -2.97
C ASP A 106 1.96 -13.10 -2.87
N ARG A 107 2.86 -12.24 -3.40
CA ARG A 107 4.31 -12.46 -3.41
C ARG A 107 5.07 -11.20 -3.06
N GLU A 108 6.31 -11.40 -2.63
CA GLU A 108 7.32 -10.37 -2.44
C GLU A 108 8.52 -10.72 -3.31
N GLU A 109 9.07 -9.73 -4.02
CA GLU A 109 10.28 -9.88 -4.84
C GLU A 109 11.38 -8.99 -4.28
N PRO A 110 12.59 -9.51 -4.04
CA PRO A 110 13.71 -8.71 -3.57
C PRO A 110 14.14 -7.70 -4.63
N ILE A 111 14.42 -6.48 -4.21
CA ILE A 111 14.99 -5.41 -5.04
C ILE A 111 16.42 -5.17 -4.61
N HIS A 112 17.35 -5.31 -5.53
CA HIS A 112 18.76 -5.00 -5.25
C HIS A 112 18.96 -3.48 -5.17
N ALA A 113 18.90 -2.93 -3.98
CA ALA A 113 19.04 -1.51 -3.69
C ALA A 113 19.80 -1.26 -2.37
N PRO A 114 21.07 -1.72 -2.27
CA PRO A 114 21.84 -1.65 -1.03
C PRO A 114 22.05 -0.20 -0.55
N GLU A 115 22.24 0.74 -1.47
CA GLU A 115 22.41 2.17 -1.14
C GLU A 115 21.13 2.77 -0.52
N LEU A 116 19.95 2.40 -1.04
CA LEU A 116 18.68 2.81 -0.46
C LEU A 116 18.54 2.27 0.96
N ALA A 117 18.79 0.97 1.15
CA ALA A 117 18.71 0.32 2.45
C ALA A 117 19.65 0.99 3.47
N ALA A 118 20.91 1.24 3.09
CA ALA A 118 21.91 1.86 3.96
C ALA A 118 21.49 3.29 4.37
N ARG A 119 21.09 4.14 3.41
CA ARG A 119 20.71 5.53 3.69
C ARG A 119 19.41 5.64 4.49
N VAL A 120 18.44 4.75 4.27
CA VAL A 120 17.21 4.70 5.08
C VAL A 120 17.55 4.27 6.50
N ASN A 121 18.41 3.24 6.67
CA ASN A 121 18.85 2.80 7.99
C ASN A 121 19.56 3.93 8.74
N GLU A 122 20.52 4.62 8.13
CA GLU A 122 21.23 5.77 8.69
C GLU A 122 20.24 6.88 9.12
N ALA A 123 19.27 7.22 8.28
CA ALA A 123 18.28 8.24 8.61
C ALA A 123 17.41 7.86 9.82
N LEU A 124 17.12 6.55 10.00
CA LEU A 124 16.30 6.01 11.09
C LEU A 124 17.09 5.70 12.38
N GLU A 125 18.42 5.91 12.41
CA GLU A 125 19.19 5.95 13.67
C GLU A 125 18.69 7.07 14.60
N ASP A 126 18.26 8.19 14.02
CA ASP A 126 17.42 9.15 14.74
C ASP A 126 15.99 8.62 14.84
N GLU A 127 15.59 8.21 16.03
CA GLU A 127 14.27 7.63 16.29
C GLU A 127 13.13 8.63 16.27
N GLY A 128 13.44 9.93 16.12
CA GLY A 128 12.49 11.03 16.16
C GLY A 128 11.72 11.25 14.86
N GLU A 129 10.97 12.34 14.85
CA GLU A 129 10.23 12.78 13.68
C GLU A 129 11.16 13.19 12.53
N GLU A 130 12.27 13.85 12.86
CA GLU A 130 13.25 14.30 11.86
C GLU A 130 13.89 13.12 11.13
N GLY A 131 14.32 12.07 11.85
CA GLY A 131 14.88 10.87 11.25
C GLY A 131 13.88 10.18 10.33
N ARG A 132 12.61 10.09 10.75
CA ARG A 132 11.53 9.53 9.92
C ARG A 132 11.33 10.35 8.63
N LEU A 133 11.30 11.67 8.72
CA LEU A 133 11.11 12.53 7.54
C LEU A 133 12.32 12.44 6.59
N ARG A 134 13.54 12.40 7.10
CA ARG A 134 14.76 12.16 6.30
C ARG A 134 14.69 10.80 5.58
N ALA A 135 14.27 9.74 6.25
CA ALA A 135 14.12 8.42 5.65
C ALA A 135 13.08 8.42 4.52
N VAL A 136 11.96 9.11 4.70
CA VAL A 136 10.95 9.30 3.64
C VAL A 136 11.52 10.09 2.48
N GLU A 137 12.29 11.15 2.72
CA GLU A 137 12.94 11.94 1.67
C GLU A 137 13.95 11.13 0.87
N VAL A 138 14.76 10.29 1.53
CA VAL A 138 15.69 9.36 0.88
C VAL A 138 14.92 8.41 -0.05
N MET A 139 13.84 7.80 0.42
CA MET A 139 13.01 6.90 -0.38
C MET A 139 12.31 7.63 -1.53
N ALA A 140 11.78 8.83 -1.29
CA ALA A 140 11.15 9.66 -2.31
C ALA A 140 12.14 10.05 -3.42
N THR A 141 13.35 10.45 -3.05
CA THR A 141 14.43 10.77 -4.00
C THR A 141 14.79 9.55 -4.84
N TRP A 142 14.96 8.40 -4.22
CA TRP A 142 15.26 7.15 -4.92
C TRP A 142 14.16 6.77 -5.91
N LEU A 143 12.88 6.90 -5.51
CA LEU A 143 11.73 6.64 -6.38
C LEU A 143 11.67 7.64 -7.54
N THR A 144 11.89 8.92 -7.30
CA THR A 144 11.89 9.96 -8.34
C THR A 144 12.94 9.67 -9.44
N GLN A 145 14.08 9.09 -9.07
CA GLN A 145 15.14 8.75 -10.02
C GLN A 145 14.85 7.48 -10.84
N ARG A 146 13.97 6.62 -10.36
CA ARG A 146 13.71 5.30 -10.95
C ARG A 146 12.34 5.14 -11.59
N LEU A 147 11.34 5.86 -11.11
CA LEU A 147 10.01 5.79 -11.68
C LEU A 147 9.91 6.70 -12.90
N ALA A 148 9.47 6.15 -14.01
CA ALA A 148 9.14 6.96 -15.18
C ALA A 148 7.89 7.82 -14.92
N PRO A 149 7.77 8.98 -15.54
CA PRO A 149 6.51 9.73 -15.54
C PRO A 149 5.36 8.82 -15.99
N PRO A 150 4.17 8.94 -15.39
CA PRO A 150 3.04 8.08 -15.72
C PRO A 150 2.57 8.34 -17.16
N ASP A 151 2.37 7.28 -17.91
CA ASP A 151 1.71 7.33 -19.22
C ASP A 151 0.17 7.45 -19.07
N ALA A 152 -0.52 7.70 -20.16
CA ALA A 152 -1.98 7.80 -20.19
C ALA A 152 -2.68 6.52 -19.67
N ALA A 153 -2.09 5.34 -19.88
CA ALA A 153 -2.64 4.08 -19.41
C ALA A 153 -2.48 3.92 -17.88
N GLY A 154 -1.35 4.35 -17.34
CA GLY A 154 -1.10 4.39 -15.90
C GLY A 154 -2.02 5.38 -15.20
N LEU A 155 -2.21 6.59 -15.74
CA LEU A 155 -3.16 7.57 -15.21
C LEU A 155 -4.59 7.05 -15.22
N ALA A 156 -5.02 6.43 -16.31
CA ALA A 156 -6.35 5.81 -16.39
C ALA A 156 -6.52 4.61 -15.42
N ALA A 157 -5.43 3.96 -15.03
CA ALA A 157 -5.47 2.93 -13.98
C ALA A 157 -5.55 3.55 -12.58
N ASN A 158 -4.92 4.71 -12.36
CA ASN A 158 -5.08 5.49 -11.15
C ASN A 158 -6.53 5.98 -10.97
N GLU A 159 -7.14 6.52 -12.04
CA GLU A 159 -8.55 6.95 -12.02
C GLU A 159 -9.49 5.79 -11.67
N LEU A 160 -9.24 4.61 -12.24
CA LEU A 160 -9.99 3.41 -11.91
C LEU A 160 -9.89 3.08 -10.41
N GLU A 161 -8.67 3.10 -9.85
CA GLU A 161 -8.45 2.83 -8.44
C GLU A 161 -9.14 3.88 -7.55
N ASP A 162 -9.01 5.17 -7.89
CA ASP A 162 -9.63 6.27 -7.15
C ASP A 162 -11.17 6.20 -7.21
N LEU A 163 -11.73 5.82 -8.36
CA LEU A 163 -13.17 5.61 -8.51
C LEU A 163 -13.66 4.49 -7.58
N VAL A 164 -12.99 3.32 -7.58
CA VAL A 164 -13.36 2.21 -6.68
C VAL A 164 -13.21 2.62 -5.21
N ALA A 165 -12.19 3.40 -4.87
CA ALA A 165 -11.96 3.87 -3.51
C ALA A 165 -13.05 4.86 -3.04
N ARG A 166 -13.54 5.72 -3.93
CA ARG A 166 -14.50 6.78 -3.64
C ARG A 166 -15.96 6.30 -3.71
N GLU A 167 -16.30 5.54 -4.77
CA GLU A 167 -17.68 5.12 -5.05
C GLU A 167 -18.04 3.86 -4.28
N ARG A 168 -18.59 4.05 -3.08
CA ARG A 168 -18.92 2.96 -2.15
C ARG A 168 -20.02 2.02 -2.66
N THR A 169 -20.90 2.53 -3.50
CA THR A 169 -22.01 1.77 -4.10
C THR A 169 -21.58 0.82 -5.22
N VAL A 170 -20.33 0.95 -5.70
CA VAL A 170 -19.77 0.03 -6.69
C VAL A 170 -19.38 -1.28 -6.00
N VAL A 171 -20.19 -2.31 -6.23
CA VAL A 171 -19.97 -3.68 -5.72
C VAL A 171 -19.81 -4.69 -6.86
N ARG A 172 -20.12 -4.30 -8.10
CA ARG A 172 -20.08 -5.16 -9.29
C ARG A 172 -19.19 -4.58 -10.36
N VAL A 173 -18.60 -5.47 -11.15
CA VAL A 173 -17.62 -5.11 -12.20
C VAL A 173 -18.29 -4.37 -13.37
N ASP A 174 -19.53 -4.73 -13.72
CA ASP A 174 -20.28 -4.06 -14.78
C ASP A 174 -20.62 -2.61 -14.43
N GLN A 175 -20.97 -2.33 -13.17
CA GLN A 175 -21.17 -0.96 -12.67
C GLN A 175 -19.89 -0.13 -12.85
N LEU A 176 -18.72 -0.70 -12.46
CA LEU A 176 -17.45 -0.02 -12.61
C LEU A 176 -17.08 0.22 -14.07
N ALA A 177 -17.33 -0.75 -14.94
CA ALA A 177 -17.11 -0.62 -16.38
C ALA A 177 -17.99 0.48 -16.99
N GLN A 178 -19.26 0.56 -16.59
CA GLN A 178 -20.21 1.58 -17.02
C GLN A 178 -19.77 3.00 -16.58
N LEU A 179 -19.40 3.17 -15.32
CA LEU A 179 -18.94 4.46 -14.78
C LEU A 179 -17.68 4.97 -15.49
N LEU A 180 -16.78 4.05 -15.89
CA LEU A 180 -15.56 4.40 -16.61
C LEU A 180 -15.75 4.49 -18.14
N GLY A 181 -16.94 4.19 -18.68
CA GLY A 181 -17.20 4.20 -20.10
C GLY A 181 -16.37 3.17 -20.89
N VAL A 182 -16.01 2.02 -20.27
CA VAL A 182 -15.19 0.98 -20.89
C VAL A 182 -15.86 -0.39 -20.85
N SER A 183 -15.42 -1.30 -21.73
CA SER A 183 -15.87 -2.69 -21.66
C SER A 183 -15.29 -3.41 -20.43
N VAL A 184 -16.00 -4.43 -19.92
CA VAL A 184 -15.50 -5.31 -18.85
C VAL A 184 -14.15 -5.93 -19.21
N ARG A 185 -13.96 -6.31 -20.49
CA ARG A 185 -12.67 -6.84 -20.99
C ARG A 185 -11.54 -5.82 -20.88
N THR A 186 -11.80 -4.56 -21.22
CA THR A 186 -10.82 -3.46 -21.06
C THR A 186 -10.47 -3.26 -19.61
N LEU A 187 -11.48 -3.26 -18.72
CA LEU A 187 -11.31 -3.15 -17.28
C LEU A 187 -10.44 -4.29 -16.72
N GLN A 188 -10.73 -5.54 -17.08
CA GLN A 188 -9.95 -6.72 -16.68
C GLN A 188 -8.48 -6.63 -17.13
N ARG A 189 -8.24 -6.20 -18.37
CA ARG A 189 -6.88 -6.01 -18.88
C ARG A 189 -6.14 -4.92 -18.13
N ARG A 190 -6.80 -3.78 -17.86
CA ARG A 190 -6.22 -2.63 -17.14
C ARG A 190 -5.85 -2.99 -15.70
N THR A 191 -6.76 -3.59 -14.94
CA THR A 191 -6.50 -3.98 -13.55
C THR A 191 -5.40 -5.06 -13.46
N ARG A 192 -5.41 -6.04 -14.36
CA ARG A 192 -4.35 -7.05 -14.41
C ARG A 192 -2.98 -6.42 -14.65
N ARG A 193 -2.90 -5.52 -15.66
CA ARG A 193 -1.63 -4.92 -16.10
C ARG A 193 -1.05 -3.92 -15.10
N HIS A 194 -1.89 -3.13 -14.42
CA HIS A 194 -1.43 -2.02 -13.59
C HIS A 194 -1.60 -2.24 -12.08
N VAL A 195 -2.51 -3.13 -11.67
CA VAL A 195 -2.78 -3.42 -10.25
C VAL A 195 -2.33 -4.83 -9.86
N GLY A 196 -2.29 -5.76 -10.82
CA GLY A 196 -1.98 -7.16 -10.56
C GLY A 196 -3.16 -7.97 -10.03
N LEU A 197 -4.35 -7.38 -9.91
CA LEU A 197 -5.57 -8.01 -9.42
C LEU A 197 -6.66 -8.09 -10.52
N THR A 198 -7.69 -8.89 -10.27
CA THR A 198 -8.93 -8.82 -11.04
C THR A 198 -9.79 -7.65 -10.56
N PRO A 199 -10.68 -7.07 -11.42
CA PRO A 199 -11.62 -6.03 -10.99
C PRO A 199 -12.46 -6.42 -9.78
N VAL A 200 -12.92 -7.67 -9.73
CA VAL A 200 -13.69 -8.21 -8.58
C VAL A 200 -12.86 -8.17 -7.30
N ALA A 201 -11.60 -8.61 -7.36
CA ALA A 201 -10.71 -8.59 -6.19
C ALA A 201 -10.43 -7.16 -5.73
N LEU A 202 -10.23 -6.23 -6.66
CA LEU A 202 -10.03 -4.81 -6.38
C LEU A 202 -11.24 -4.21 -5.64
N VAL A 203 -12.44 -4.36 -6.19
CA VAL A 203 -13.69 -3.86 -5.59
C VAL A 203 -13.91 -4.46 -4.20
N ARG A 204 -13.82 -5.80 -4.07
CA ARG A 204 -14.00 -6.48 -2.78
C ARG A 204 -13.02 -5.99 -1.72
N ARG A 205 -11.76 -5.73 -2.08
CA ARG A 205 -10.76 -5.23 -1.14
C ARG A 205 -11.07 -3.84 -0.65
N TYR A 206 -11.48 -2.93 -1.53
CA TYR A 206 -11.88 -1.60 -1.12
C TYR A 206 -13.13 -1.62 -0.23
N ARG A 207 -14.14 -2.45 -0.55
CA ARG A 207 -15.32 -2.61 0.31
C ARG A 207 -14.96 -3.17 1.69
N LEU A 208 -14.03 -4.14 1.74
CA LEU A 208 -13.56 -4.70 3.00
C LEU A 208 -12.78 -3.67 3.85
N GLN A 209 -11.95 -2.84 3.23
CA GLN A 209 -11.26 -1.73 3.91
C GLN A 209 -12.25 -0.73 4.50
N GLU A 210 -13.29 -0.42 3.75
CA GLU A 210 -14.35 0.47 4.19
C GLU A 210 -15.17 -0.13 5.34
N ALA A 211 -15.61 -1.38 5.21
CA ALA A 211 -16.32 -2.08 6.27
C ALA A 211 -15.50 -2.13 7.57
N ALA A 212 -14.21 -2.45 7.46
CA ALA A 212 -13.31 -2.44 8.61
C ALA A 212 -13.14 -1.04 9.22
N GLN A 213 -13.18 0.03 8.43
CA GLN A 213 -13.14 1.40 8.94
C GLN A 213 -14.44 1.76 9.66
N ARG A 214 -15.60 1.47 9.10
CA ARG A 214 -16.90 1.73 9.71
C ARG A 214 -17.06 1.02 11.06
N VAL A 215 -16.61 -0.24 11.14
CA VAL A 215 -16.59 -0.98 12.42
C VAL A 215 -15.68 -0.29 13.46
N ARG A 216 -14.51 0.20 13.06
CA ARG A 216 -13.62 0.95 13.96
C ARG A 216 -14.20 2.28 14.42
N ASP A 217 -14.97 2.93 13.55
CA ASP A 217 -15.65 4.20 13.85
C ASP A 217 -16.90 3.99 14.74
N GLY A 218 -17.18 2.74 15.14
CA GLY A 218 -18.26 2.41 16.07
C GLY A 218 -19.61 2.16 15.42
N GLU A 219 -19.67 2.03 14.10
CA GLU A 219 -20.90 1.65 13.41
C GLU A 219 -21.24 0.18 13.73
N THR A 220 -22.39 -0.09 14.33
CA THR A 220 -22.77 -1.41 14.86
C THR A 220 -23.67 -2.23 13.93
N GLY A 221 -24.20 -1.63 12.88
CA GLY A 221 -25.09 -2.30 11.90
C GLY A 221 -24.31 -3.17 10.91
N LEU A 222 -23.77 -4.32 11.31
CA LEU A 222 -23.03 -5.22 10.41
C LEU A 222 -23.81 -5.64 9.16
N ALA A 223 -25.14 -5.76 9.26
CA ALA A 223 -26.02 -6.07 8.12
C ALA A 223 -26.13 -4.90 7.11
N GLU A 224 -25.92 -3.67 7.56
CA GLU A 224 -25.91 -2.48 6.70
C GLU A 224 -24.52 -2.20 6.12
N ILE A 225 -23.47 -2.84 6.68
CA ILE A 225 -22.09 -2.70 6.25
C ILE A 225 -21.74 -3.75 5.16
N ALA A 226 -22.47 -4.85 5.08
CA ALA A 226 -22.27 -5.95 4.13
C ALA A 226 -22.92 -5.67 2.78
#